data_0e2fc77ff4e94ad7f9f774dde9f08a17
#
_entry.id   0e2fc77ff4e94ad7f9f774dde9f08a17
#
_cell.length_a   1.000
_cell.length_b   1.000
_cell.length_c   1.000
_cell.angle_alpha   90.00
_cell.angle_beta   90.00
_cell.angle_gamma   90.00
#
_symmetry.space_group_name_H-M   'P 1'
#
loop_
_entity.id
_entity.type
_entity.pdbx_description
1 polymer ?
#
loop_
_entity_poly.entity_id
_entity_poly.type
_entity_poly.pdbx_seq_one_letter_code
_entity_poly.pdbx_strand_id
1 'polypeptide(L)'
;MVKVFLTQIVMSFFGTMLAIATLSNPSLLLWSSIFSVVFYLVIIYFSIWEIGAKDKIRVDGGRLRPFPAKGAVIALGGNAPNLLLALLMGVGALINTKGAQVMSLVCNAIARLLNGAYLGILKTLENLLISDLPEGSGTMSHIWWWFIVMTLPSILTGLFAYFMGSHDYKISAFLGLSKRRPADAQSRSAVHNNTVKRSENNAKPVQKTDEGRKKND
;
A
#
# COMPACT_ATOMS: atom_id res chain seq x y z
N MET A 1 -3.06 -4.88 7.52
CA MET A 1 -3.41 -3.66 8.29
C MET A 1 -2.21 -3.11 9.04
N VAL A 2 -1.53 -3.89 9.92
CA VAL A 2 -0.38 -3.42 10.72
C VAL A 2 0.75 -2.83 9.86
N LYS A 3 1.13 -3.46 8.75
CA LYS A 3 2.15 -2.92 7.83
C LYS A 3 1.78 -1.53 7.30
N VAL A 4 0.53 -1.33 6.87
CA VAL A 4 0.05 -0.04 6.33
C VAL A 4 0.07 1.03 7.42
N PHE A 5 -0.40 0.70 8.62
CA PHE A 5 -0.35 1.60 9.77
C PHE A 5 1.11 1.98 10.15
N LEU A 6 2.02 1.00 10.21
CA LEU A 6 3.43 1.26 10.50
C LEU A 6 4.07 2.15 9.41
N THR A 7 3.77 1.89 8.16
CA THR A 7 4.19 2.74 7.03
C THR A 7 3.69 4.18 7.20
N GLN A 8 2.45 4.35 7.64
CA GLN A 8 1.88 5.67 7.89
C GLN A 8 2.65 6.42 8.99
N ILE A 9 2.99 5.76 10.11
CA ILE A 9 3.78 6.36 11.18
C ILE A 9 5.15 6.82 10.66
N VAL A 10 5.87 5.94 9.96
CA VAL A 10 7.21 6.27 9.42
C VAL A 10 7.12 7.45 8.45
N MET A 11 6.13 7.43 7.54
CA MET A 11 5.93 8.50 6.57
C MET A 11 5.43 9.80 7.21
N SER A 12 4.71 9.72 8.31
CA SER A 12 4.33 10.87 9.10
C SER A 12 5.55 11.57 9.69
N PHE A 13 6.46 10.83 10.28
CA PHE A 13 7.74 11.37 10.76
C PHE A 13 8.53 12.01 9.62
N PHE A 14 8.68 11.33 8.50
CA PHE A 14 9.39 11.86 7.33
C PHE A 14 8.74 13.16 6.83
N GLY A 15 7.42 13.19 6.66
CA GLY A 15 6.70 14.38 6.23
C GLY A 15 6.79 15.54 7.23
N THR A 16 6.73 15.24 8.53
CA THR A 16 6.90 16.25 9.57
C THR A 16 8.31 16.86 9.54
N MET A 17 9.37 16.06 9.37
CA MET A 17 10.74 16.55 9.22
C MET A 17 10.90 17.46 8.00
N LEU A 18 10.32 17.07 6.85
CA LEU A 18 10.31 17.89 5.64
C LEU A 18 9.54 19.19 5.86
N ALA A 19 8.39 19.13 6.53
CA ALA A 19 7.58 20.32 6.83
C ALA A 19 8.34 21.29 7.72
N ILE A 20 9.03 20.82 8.76
CA ILE A 20 9.85 21.65 9.65
C ILE A 20 11.00 22.31 8.87
N ALA A 21 11.70 21.54 8.03
CA ALA A 21 12.81 22.05 7.21
C ALA A 21 12.39 23.14 6.20
N THR A 22 11.11 23.12 5.78
CA THR A 22 10.58 24.04 4.74
C THR A 22 9.64 25.12 5.28
N LEU A 23 9.49 25.21 6.61
CA LEU A 23 8.55 26.12 7.29
C LEU A 23 8.73 27.60 6.92
N SER A 24 9.98 28.01 6.63
CA SER A 24 10.33 29.39 6.31
C SER A 24 9.80 29.86 4.95
N ASN A 25 9.44 28.93 4.05
CA ASN A 25 8.98 29.27 2.71
C ASN A 25 7.67 28.52 2.39
N PRO A 26 6.51 29.23 2.33
CA PRO A 26 5.22 28.58 2.10
C PRO A 26 5.12 27.76 0.81
N SER A 27 5.78 28.22 -0.27
CA SER A 27 5.80 27.48 -1.55
C SER A 27 6.59 26.18 -1.42
N LEU A 28 7.74 26.20 -0.78
CA LEU A 28 8.55 24.99 -0.54
C LEU A 28 7.83 24.02 0.40
N LEU A 29 7.11 24.53 1.41
CA LEU A 29 6.32 23.72 2.32
C LEU A 29 5.21 22.96 1.58
N LEU A 30 4.52 23.60 0.64
CA LEU A 30 3.50 22.96 -0.19
C LEU A 30 4.11 21.87 -1.08
N TRP A 31 5.19 22.18 -1.81
CA TRP A 31 5.82 21.23 -2.71
C TRP A 31 6.44 20.02 -1.97
N SER A 32 7.07 20.25 -0.81
CA SER A 32 7.60 19.17 0.02
C SER A 32 6.51 18.25 0.54
N SER A 33 5.35 18.81 0.88
CA SER A 33 4.19 18.03 1.31
C SER A 33 3.58 17.20 0.17
N ILE A 34 3.44 17.77 -1.03
CA ILE A 34 2.99 17.04 -2.21
C ILE A 34 3.95 15.87 -2.49
N PHE A 35 5.27 16.11 -2.46
CA PHE A 35 6.27 15.06 -2.64
C PHE A 35 6.13 13.96 -1.57
N SER A 36 5.97 14.34 -0.31
CA SER A 36 5.80 13.41 0.81
C SER A 36 4.55 12.54 0.64
N VAL A 37 3.42 13.14 0.22
CA VAL A 37 2.17 12.42 -0.03
C VAL A 37 2.33 11.45 -1.20
N VAL A 38 2.91 11.87 -2.31
CA VAL A 38 3.15 10.98 -3.47
C VAL A 38 4.01 9.80 -3.05
N PHE A 39 5.10 10.06 -2.31
CA PHE A 39 5.99 9.01 -1.82
C PHE A 39 5.27 8.04 -0.87
N TYR A 40 4.45 8.55 0.04
CA TYR A 40 3.60 7.75 0.91
C TYR A 40 2.65 6.84 0.11
N LEU A 41 1.97 7.37 -0.91
CA LEU A 41 1.05 6.60 -1.74
C LEU A 41 1.77 5.50 -2.54
N VAL A 42 2.98 5.78 -3.02
CA VAL A 42 3.82 4.78 -3.70
C VAL A 42 4.17 3.62 -2.77
N ILE A 43 4.56 3.89 -1.52
CA ILE A 43 4.89 2.83 -0.56
C ILE A 43 3.64 2.00 -0.21
N ILE A 44 2.48 2.65 0.01
CA ILE A 44 1.20 1.94 0.22
C ILE A 44 0.86 1.07 -0.98
N TYR A 45 1.04 1.61 -2.19
CA TYR A 45 0.78 0.87 -3.41
C TYR A 45 1.57 -0.44 -3.45
N PHE A 46 2.88 -0.39 -3.26
CA PHE A 46 3.72 -1.61 -3.28
C PHE A 46 3.35 -2.58 -2.16
N SER A 47 3.06 -2.08 -0.96
CA SER A 47 2.67 -2.91 0.18
C SER A 47 1.37 -3.68 -0.05
N ILE A 48 0.37 -3.04 -0.66
CA ILE A 48 -0.95 -3.66 -0.91
C ILE A 48 -0.93 -4.49 -2.20
N TRP A 49 -0.17 -4.06 -3.22
CA TRP A 49 0.05 -4.84 -4.44
C TRP A 49 0.62 -6.23 -4.14
N GLU A 50 1.62 -6.31 -3.23
CA GLU A 50 2.20 -7.60 -2.79
C GLU A 50 1.15 -8.51 -2.16
N ILE A 51 0.21 -7.95 -1.40
CA ILE A 51 -0.89 -8.73 -0.80
C ILE A 51 -1.82 -9.24 -1.90
N GLY A 52 -2.18 -8.41 -2.89
CA GLY A 52 -2.99 -8.80 -4.03
C GLY A 52 -2.37 -9.93 -4.84
N ALA A 53 -1.06 -9.85 -5.12
CA ALA A 53 -0.32 -10.88 -5.84
C ALA A 53 -0.28 -12.22 -5.08
N LYS A 54 -0.10 -12.20 -3.76
CA LYS A 54 -0.16 -13.40 -2.91
C LYS A 54 -1.56 -14.01 -2.85
N ASP A 55 -2.58 -13.17 -2.79
CA ASP A 55 -3.97 -13.64 -2.77
C ASP A 55 -4.37 -14.26 -4.10
N LYS A 56 -3.89 -13.76 -5.24
CA LYS A 56 -4.10 -14.38 -6.55
C LYS A 56 -3.70 -15.86 -6.55
N ILE A 57 -2.50 -16.18 -6.07
CA ILE A 57 -2.02 -17.58 -6.01
C ILE A 57 -2.96 -18.46 -5.17
N ARG A 58 -3.55 -17.90 -4.10
CA ARG A 58 -4.50 -18.63 -3.24
C ARG A 58 -5.87 -18.80 -3.89
N VAL A 59 -6.31 -17.80 -4.67
CA VAL A 59 -7.56 -17.86 -5.43
C VAL A 59 -7.45 -18.88 -6.56
N ASP A 60 -6.36 -18.83 -7.33
CA ASP A 60 -6.08 -19.78 -8.42
C ASP A 60 -5.96 -21.23 -7.90
N GLY A 61 -5.46 -21.40 -6.66
CA GLY A 61 -5.42 -22.69 -5.95
C GLY A 61 -6.73 -23.10 -5.28
N GLY A 62 -7.85 -22.37 -5.49
CA GLY A 62 -9.17 -22.69 -4.93
C GLY A 62 -9.29 -22.50 -3.40
N ARG A 63 -8.29 -21.94 -2.75
CA ARG A 63 -8.22 -21.79 -1.26
C ARG A 63 -8.89 -20.50 -0.77
N LEU A 64 -9.15 -19.53 -1.64
CA LEU A 64 -9.69 -18.22 -1.28
C LEU A 64 -10.72 -17.78 -2.32
N ARG A 65 -11.80 -17.12 -1.85
CA ARG A 65 -12.73 -16.46 -2.77
C ARG A 65 -12.19 -15.09 -3.19
N PRO A 66 -12.34 -14.69 -4.45
CA PRO A 66 -11.91 -13.38 -4.92
C PRO A 66 -12.73 -12.28 -4.21
N PHE A 67 -12.03 -11.33 -3.59
CA PHE A 67 -12.66 -10.17 -2.93
C PHE A 67 -11.96 -8.88 -3.38
N PRO A 68 -12.45 -8.21 -4.44
CA PRO A 68 -11.77 -7.07 -5.06
C PRO A 68 -11.62 -5.86 -4.15
N ALA A 69 -12.56 -5.65 -3.22
CA ALA A 69 -12.51 -4.53 -2.26
C ALA A 69 -11.53 -4.73 -1.10
N LYS A 70 -10.82 -5.86 -1.01
CA LYS A 70 -9.90 -6.16 0.10
C LYS A 70 -8.81 -5.11 0.28
N GLY A 71 -8.30 -4.53 -0.82
CA GLY A 71 -7.31 -3.46 -0.78
C GLY A 71 -7.82 -2.20 -0.10
N ALA A 72 -9.06 -1.79 -0.38
CA ALA A 72 -9.70 -0.66 0.28
C ALA A 72 -9.90 -0.93 1.78
N VAL A 73 -10.34 -2.14 2.16
CA VAL A 73 -10.53 -2.53 3.56
C VAL A 73 -9.20 -2.51 4.32
N ILE A 74 -8.11 -2.96 3.69
CA ILE A 74 -6.77 -2.93 4.31
C ILE A 74 -6.29 -1.49 4.49
N ALA A 75 -6.47 -0.62 3.49
CA ALA A 75 -6.10 0.78 3.57
C ALA A 75 -6.96 1.53 4.60
N LEU A 76 -8.27 1.28 4.63
CA LEU A 76 -9.19 1.83 5.62
C LEU A 76 -8.78 1.41 7.04
N GLY A 77 -8.50 0.13 7.26
CA GLY A 77 -8.04 -0.38 8.55
C GLY A 77 -6.69 0.20 8.98
N GLY A 78 -5.78 0.49 8.04
CA GLY A 78 -4.53 1.20 8.32
C GLY A 78 -4.76 2.67 8.73
N ASN A 79 -5.78 3.32 8.18
CA ASN A 79 -6.15 4.71 8.48
C ASN A 79 -7.21 4.83 9.60
N ALA A 80 -7.64 3.72 10.21
CA ALA A 80 -8.65 3.74 11.25
C ALA A 80 -8.35 4.70 12.42
N PRO A 81 -7.10 4.82 12.92
CA PRO A 81 -6.78 5.81 13.96
C PRO A 81 -7.02 7.26 13.51
N ASN A 82 -6.70 7.59 12.24
CA ASN A 82 -6.98 8.93 11.69
C ASN A 82 -8.47 9.24 11.63
N LEU A 83 -9.26 8.28 11.17
CA LEU A 83 -10.71 8.43 11.11
C LEU A 83 -11.32 8.58 12.50
N LEU A 84 -10.83 7.81 13.47
CA LEU A 84 -11.27 7.91 14.86
C LEU A 84 -10.97 9.30 15.43
N LEU A 85 -9.75 9.81 15.24
CA LEU A 85 -9.36 11.15 15.68
C LEU A 85 -10.20 12.25 15.01
N ALA A 86 -10.45 12.13 13.71
CA ALA A 86 -11.29 13.07 12.98
C ALA A 86 -12.73 13.08 13.53
N LEU A 87 -13.29 11.92 13.82
CA LEU A 87 -14.63 11.82 14.42
C LEU A 87 -14.66 12.42 15.83
N LEU A 88 -13.65 12.14 16.67
CA LEU A 88 -13.54 12.74 18.01
C LEU A 88 -13.42 14.26 17.95
N MET A 89 -12.67 14.78 16.99
CA MET A 89 -12.59 16.24 16.74
C MET A 89 -13.96 16.80 16.35
N GLY A 90 -14.69 16.13 15.43
CA GLY A 90 -16.01 16.54 15.01
C GLY A 90 -17.01 16.57 16.17
N VAL A 91 -17.01 15.53 16.99
CA VAL A 91 -17.85 15.47 18.20
C VAL A 91 -17.45 16.58 19.18
N GLY A 92 -16.14 16.81 19.40
CA GLY A 92 -15.66 17.87 20.26
C GLY A 92 -15.99 19.28 19.75
N ALA A 93 -16.13 19.47 18.44
CA ALA A 93 -16.54 20.72 17.83
C ALA A 93 -18.07 20.97 17.97
N LEU A 94 -18.88 19.92 17.99
CA LEU A 94 -20.33 19.99 18.17
C LEU A 94 -20.73 20.25 19.62
N ILE A 95 -19.95 19.71 20.58
CA ILE A 95 -20.22 19.85 22.02
C ILE A 95 -19.50 21.10 22.53
N ASN A 96 -20.24 22.17 22.76
CA ASN A 96 -19.67 23.46 23.18
C ASN A 96 -19.35 23.53 24.69
N THR A 97 -18.59 22.54 25.21
CA THR A 97 -18.09 22.50 26.59
C THR A 97 -16.57 22.66 26.63
N LYS A 98 -16.02 23.28 27.68
CA LYS A 98 -14.56 23.46 27.83
C LYS A 98 -13.78 22.14 27.70
N GLY A 99 -14.31 21.06 28.27
CA GLY A 99 -13.69 19.73 28.19
C GLY A 99 -13.65 19.18 26.76
N ALA A 100 -14.74 19.33 26.00
CA ALA A 100 -14.82 18.89 24.61
C ALA A 100 -13.88 19.71 23.70
N GLN A 101 -13.71 21.00 23.96
CA GLN A 101 -12.77 21.85 23.23
C GLN A 101 -11.31 21.42 23.46
N VAL A 102 -10.93 21.13 24.72
CA VAL A 102 -9.60 20.61 25.05
C VAL A 102 -9.34 19.25 24.38
N MET A 103 -10.32 18.35 24.42
CA MET A 103 -10.24 17.06 23.74
C MET A 103 -10.04 17.23 22.23
N SER A 104 -10.81 18.11 21.59
CA SER A 104 -10.69 18.42 20.15
C SER A 104 -9.30 18.97 19.82
N LEU A 105 -8.73 19.86 20.68
CA LEU A 105 -7.39 20.40 20.49
C LEU A 105 -6.30 19.30 20.55
N VAL A 106 -6.39 18.41 21.52
CA VAL A 106 -5.45 17.28 21.68
C VAL A 106 -5.56 16.31 20.50
N CYS A 107 -6.79 15.95 20.12
CA CYS A 107 -7.02 15.09 18.95
C CYS A 107 -6.48 15.73 17.66
N ASN A 108 -6.64 17.05 17.48
CA ASN A 108 -6.07 17.77 16.34
C ASN A 108 -4.54 17.72 16.32
N ALA A 109 -3.88 17.93 17.44
CA ALA A 109 -2.42 17.85 17.53
C ALA A 109 -1.92 16.44 17.14
N ILE A 110 -2.57 15.39 17.66
CA ILE A 110 -2.23 14.00 17.33
C ILE A 110 -2.54 13.69 15.86
N ALA A 111 -3.71 14.14 15.35
CA ALA A 111 -4.09 13.93 13.95
C ALA A 111 -3.11 14.61 12.98
N ARG A 112 -2.65 15.83 13.29
CA ARG A 112 -1.61 16.51 12.50
C ARG A 112 -0.28 15.75 12.52
N LEU A 113 0.10 15.22 13.67
CA LEU A 113 1.31 14.40 13.79
C LEU A 113 1.20 13.12 12.98
N LEU A 114 0.07 12.40 13.04
CA LEU A 114 -0.19 11.19 12.25
C LEU A 114 -0.32 11.46 10.74
N ASN A 115 -0.72 12.66 10.35
CA ASN A 115 -0.80 13.12 8.96
C ASN A 115 0.37 14.04 8.58
N GLY A 116 1.56 13.82 9.13
CA GLY A 116 2.74 14.65 8.88
C GLY A 116 3.07 14.87 7.41
N ALA A 117 2.82 13.87 6.56
CA ALA A 117 2.99 13.99 5.11
C ALA A 117 2.09 15.08 4.48
N TYR A 118 0.94 15.37 5.06
CA TYR A 118 -0.04 16.35 4.57
C TYR A 118 0.08 17.73 5.23
N LEU A 119 1.02 17.94 6.15
CA LEU A 119 1.10 19.19 6.94
C LEU A 119 1.17 20.45 6.10
N GLY A 120 1.96 20.46 5.03
CA GLY A 120 2.06 21.63 4.16
C GLY A 120 0.78 21.90 3.38
N ILE A 121 0.11 20.86 2.91
CA ILE A 121 -1.19 20.98 2.24
C ILE A 121 -2.23 21.51 3.23
N LEU A 122 -2.26 20.95 4.45
CA LEU A 122 -3.18 21.35 5.50
C LEU A 122 -2.98 22.83 5.88
N LYS A 123 -1.73 23.26 6.05
CA LYS A 123 -1.40 24.65 6.39
C LYS A 123 -1.76 25.63 5.27
N THR A 124 -1.51 25.26 4.03
CA THR A 124 -1.92 26.08 2.87
C THR A 124 -3.44 26.21 2.80
N LEU A 125 -4.14 25.11 3.06
CA LEU A 125 -5.60 25.09 3.08
C LEU A 125 -6.20 25.90 4.23
N GLU A 126 -5.59 25.84 5.41
CA GLU A 126 -5.94 26.69 6.54
C GLU A 126 -5.81 28.16 6.17
N ASN A 127 -4.70 28.56 5.57
CA ASN A 127 -4.50 29.94 5.14
C ASN A 127 -5.53 30.39 4.11
N LEU A 128 -5.96 29.51 3.19
CA LEU A 128 -6.96 29.85 2.17
C LEU A 128 -8.39 29.92 2.71
N LEU A 129 -8.74 29.07 3.67
CA LEU A 129 -10.12 28.95 4.16
C LEU A 129 -10.41 29.79 5.41
N ILE A 130 -9.38 30.10 6.17
CA ILE A 130 -9.52 30.70 7.51
C ILE A 130 -9.02 32.13 7.54
N SER A 131 -8.28 32.59 6.51
CA SER A 131 -7.84 34.00 6.42
C SER A 131 -8.97 35.03 6.56
N ASP A 132 -10.19 34.63 6.17
CA ASP A 132 -11.36 35.54 6.17
C ASP A 132 -12.26 35.33 7.41
N LEU A 133 -11.92 34.44 8.34
CA LEU A 133 -12.72 34.23 9.56
C LEU A 133 -12.24 35.14 10.69
N PRO A 134 -13.18 35.78 11.43
CA PRO A 134 -12.83 36.63 12.56
C PRO A 134 -12.06 35.83 13.63
N GLU A 135 -11.03 36.47 14.21
CA GLU A 135 -10.23 35.89 15.29
C GLU A 135 -11.12 35.41 16.44
N GLY A 136 -11.06 34.14 16.80
CA GLY A 136 -11.87 33.52 17.86
C GLY A 136 -13.06 32.69 17.38
N SER A 137 -13.43 32.70 16.10
CA SER A 137 -14.38 31.75 15.56
C SER A 137 -13.69 30.36 15.49
N GLY A 138 -14.20 29.41 16.27
CA GLY A 138 -13.60 28.08 16.53
C GLY A 138 -13.06 27.38 15.29
N THR A 139 -11.82 27.69 14.97
CA THR A 139 -11.04 27.24 13.80
C THR A 139 -11.04 25.71 13.65
N MET A 140 -11.20 25.00 14.80
CA MET A 140 -11.22 23.55 14.86
C MET A 140 -12.50 22.93 14.30
N SER A 141 -13.65 23.65 14.39
CA SER A 141 -14.95 23.12 13.93
C SER A 141 -15.04 23.03 12.40
N HIS A 142 -14.21 23.78 11.66
CA HIS A 142 -14.23 23.79 10.20
C HIS A 142 -13.22 22.84 9.56
N ILE A 143 -12.23 22.33 10.31
CA ILE A 143 -11.09 21.58 9.76
C ILE A 143 -11.23 20.07 9.95
N TRP A 144 -12.01 19.57 10.91
CA TRP A 144 -12.05 18.15 11.27
C TRP A 144 -12.36 17.21 10.09
N TRP A 145 -13.24 17.59 9.17
CA TRP A 145 -13.63 16.79 8.02
C TRP A 145 -12.50 16.65 6.96
N TRP A 146 -11.54 17.58 6.93
CA TRP A 146 -10.38 17.47 6.06
C TRP A 146 -9.53 16.26 6.35
N PHE A 147 -9.43 15.86 7.62
CA PHE A 147 -8.72 14.64 7.98
C PHE A 147 -9.37 13.38 7.42
N ILE A 148 -10.70 13.39 7.22
CA ILE A 148 -11.42 12.32 6.52
C ILE A 148 -11.07 12.34 5.03
N VAL A 149 -11.10 13.51 4.39
CA VAL A 149 -10.76 13.68 2.96
C VAL A 149 -9.32 13.23 2.68
N MET A 150 -8.37 13.52 3.57
CA MET A 150 -6.96 13.09 3.43
C MET A 150 -6.77 11.57 3.46
N THR A 151 -7.72 10.81 3.98
CA THR A 151 -7.64 9.34 3.93
C THR A 151 -8.08 8.75 2.59
N LEU A 152 -8.87 9.49 1.79
CA LEU A 152 -9.40 9.02 0.51
C LEU A 152 -8.30 8.61 -0.49
N PRO A 153 -7.23 9.39 -0.72
CA PRO A 153 -6.17 9.01 -1.64
C PRO A 153 -5.53 7.66 -1.28
N SER A 154 -5.32 7.38 0.01
CA SER A 154 -4.74 6.11 0.45
C SER A 154 -5.70 4.92 0.25
N ILE A 155 -7.01 5.12 0.44
CA ILE A 155 -8.04 4.10 0.21
C ILE A 155 -8.14 3.78 -1.28
N LEU A 156 -8.18 4.81 -2.14
CA LEU A 156 -8.21 4.64 -3.59
C LEU A 156 -6.95 3.95 -4.11
N THR A 157 -5.78 4.36 -3.62
CA THR A 157 -4.50 3.71 -3.95
C THR A 157 -4.50 2.25 -3.49
N GLY A 158 -5.02 1.95 -2.32
CA GLY A 158 -5.14 0.59 -1.80
C GLY A 158 -6.06 -0.29 -2.65
N LEU A 159 -7.21 0.24 -3.06
CA LEU A 159 -8.13 -0.46 -3.97
C LEU A 159 -7.45 -0.78 -5.30
N PHE A 160 -6.83 0.24 -5.91
CA PHE A 160 -6.14 0.12 -7.19
C PHE A 160 -4.94 -0.84 -7.11
N ALA A 161 -4.12 -0.71 -6.07
CA ALA A 161 -2.95 -1.58 -5.85
C ALA A 161 -3.34 -3.05 -5.71
N TYR A 162 -4.39 -3.34 -4.94
CA TYR A 162 -4.87 -4.70 -4.77
C TYR A 162 -5.43 -5.27 -6.07
N PHE A 163 -6.20 -4.47 -6.82
CA PHE A 163 -6.72 -4.86 -8.12
C PHE A 163 -5.59 -5.22 -9.09
N MET A 164 -4.58 -4.36 -9.21
CA MET A 164 -3.41 -4.61 -10.06
C MET A 164 -2.62 -5.85 -9.61
N GLY A 165 -2.45 -6.04 -8.29
CA GLY A 165 -1.78 -7.21 -7.73
C GLY A 165 -2.54 -8.51 -7.99
N SER A 166 -3.86 -8.50 -7.84
CA SER A 166 -4.72 -9.68 -8.04
C SER A 166 -4.83 -10.11 -9.52
N HIS A 167 -4.53 -9.20 -10.47
CA HIS A 167 -4.48 -9.49 -11.90
C HIS A 167 -3.05 -9.68 -12.44
N ASP A 168 -2.03 -9.70 -11.54
CA ASP A 168 -0.61 -9.84 -11.89
C ASP A 168 -0.06 -8.74 -12.84
N TYR A 169 -0.72 -7.59 -12.85
CA TYR A 169 -0.22 -6.42 -13.58
C TYR A 169 0.95 -5.80 -12.83
N LYS A 170 2.13 -5.79 -13.43
CA LYS A 170 3.32 -5.11 -12.89
C LYS A 170 3.48 -3.75 -13.57
N ILE A 171 3.57 -2.69 -12.78
CA ILE A 171 3.87 -1.34 -13.30
C ILE A 171 5.16 -1.34 -14.11
N SER A 172 6.17 -2.14 -13.73
CA SER A 172 7.41 -2.31 -14.49
C SER A 172 7.19 -2.82 -15.92
N ALA A 173 6.12 -3.60 -16.16
CA ALA A 173 5.75 -4.06 -17.50
C ALA A 173 5.10 -2.93 -18.31
N PHE A 174 4.31 -2.07 -17.66
CA PHE A 174 3.70 -0.90 -18.29
C PHE A 174 4.73 0.18 -18.65
N LEU A 175 5.73 0.38 -17.79
CA LEU A 175 6.84 1.33 -18.04
C LEU A 175 7.91 0.78 -19.01
N GLY A 176 7.71 -0.41 -19.58
CA GLY A 176 8.68 -1.03 -20.51
C GLY A 176 10.01 -1.47 -19.85
N LEU A 177 10.12 -1.35 -18.52
CA LEU A 177 11.34 -1.69 -17.77
C LEU A 177 11.49 -3.19 -17.50
N SER A 178 10.42 -3.96 -17.67
CA SER A 178 10.44 -5.41 -17.52
C SER A 178 10.62 -6.06 -18.88
N LYS A 179 11.81 -6.59 -19.16
CA LYS A 179 12.01 -7.56 -20.24
C LYS A 179 11.06 -8.74 -19.96
N ARG A 180 9.95 -8.83 -20.68
CA ARG A 180 9.12 -10.04 -20.69
C ARG A 180 10.03 -11.20 -21.03
N ARG A 181 10.34 -12.06 -20.08
CA ARG A 181 10.78 -13.41 -20.43
C ARG A 181 9.57 -14.07 -21.04
N PRO A 182 9.56 -14.36 -22.34
CA PRO A 182 8.42 -15.05 -22.93
C PRO A 182 8.23 -16.36 -22.19
N ALA A 183 6.99 -16.64 -21.76
CA ALA A 183 6.63 -17.90 -21.10
C ALA A 183 7.04 -19.13 -21.94
N ASP A 184 7.18 -18.94 -23.24
CA ASP A 184 7.65 -19.90 -24.23
C ASP A 184 9.12 -20.34 -24.05
N ALA A 185 9.96 -19.53 -23.37
CA ALA A 185 11.36 -19.92 -23.14
C ALA A 185 11.47 -20.95 -21.97
N GLN A 186 10.53 -20.90 -21.03
CA GLN A 186 10.50 -21.86 -19.91
C GLN A 186 9.88 -23.18 -20.32
N SER A 187 8.86 -23.17 -21.19
CA SER A 187 8.27 -24.40 -21.74
C SER A 187 9.22 -25.11 -22.71
N ARG A 188 9.98 -24.36 -23.52
CA ARG A 188 10.99 -24.94 -24.43
C ARG A 188 12.17 -25.58 -23.67
N SER A 189 12.65 -24.96 -22.60
CA SER A 189 13.73 -25.56 -21.80
C SER A 189 13.26 -26.80 -21.02
N ALA A 190 12.02 -26.83 -20.54
CA ALA A 190 11.45 -27.99 -19.87
C ALA A 190 11.20 -29.16 -20.85
N VAL A 191 10.74 -28.87 -22.06
CA VAL A 191 10.54 -29.89 -23.13
C VAL A 191 11.89 -30.43 -23.60
N HIS A 192 12.91 -29.57 -23.79
CA HIS A 192 14.24 -30.00 -24.21
C HIS A 192 14.91 -30.90 -23.18
N ASN A 193 14.84 -30.55 -21.89
CA ASN A 193 15.39 -31.38 -20.80
C ASN A 193 14.70 -32.75 -20.66
N ASN A 194 13.39 -32.81 -20.93
CA ASN A 194 12.66 -34.08 -20.89
C ASN A 194 13.00 -34.98 -22.10
N THR A 195 13.22 -34.41 -23.28
CA THR A 195 13.63 -35.16 -24.48
C THR A 195 15.05 -35.71 -24.32
N VAL A 196 15.98 -34.94 -23.76
CA VAL A 196 17.38 -35.39 -23.52
C VAL A 196 17.38 -36.54 -22.51
N LYS A 197 16.66 -36.43 -21.40
CA LYS A 197 16.58 -37.53 -20.39
C LYS A 197 15.93 -38.82 -20.94
N ARG A 198 14.97 -38.68 -21.88
CA ARG A 198 14.34 -39.85 -22.51
C ARG A 198 15.28 -40.55 -23.50
N SER A 199 16.11 -39.80 -24.19
CA SER A 199 17.14 -40.32 -25.11
C SER A 199 18.26 -41.05 -24.34
N GLU A 200 18.71 -40.54 -23.18
CA GLU A 200 19.71 -41.18 -22.35
C GLU A 200 19.22 -42.51 -21.72
N ASN A 201 17.96 -42.56 -21.29
CA ASN A 201 17.38 -43.81 -20.74
C ASN A 201 17.17 -44.88 -21.78
N ASN A 202 16.95 -44.52 -23.06
CA ASN A 202 16.83 -45.52 -24.14
C ASN A 202 18.18 -45.98 -24.71
N ALA A 203 19.29 -45.29 -24.38
CA ALA A 203 20.64 -45.63 -24.85
C ALA A 203 21.38 -46.60 -23.89
N LYS A 204 20.80 -46.99 -22.76
CA LYS A 204 21.42 -48.01 -21.90
C LYS A 204 21.26 -49.37 -22.52
N PRO A 205 22.35 -50.10 -22.86
CA PRO A 205 22.27 -51.41 -23.44
C PRO A 205 21.68 -52.42 -22.42
N VAL A 206 20.73 -53.21 -22.94
CA VAL A 206 20.16 -54.31 -22.18
C VAL A 206 21.27 -55.33 -21.90
N GLN A 207 21.73 -55.40 -20.67
CA GLN A 207 22.61 -56.50 -20.22
C GLN A 207 21.84 -57.81 -20.34
N LYS A 208 22.22 -58.62 -21.33
CA LYS A 208 21.81 -60.02 -21.44
C LYS A 208 22.39 -60.77 -20.23
N THR A 209 21.57 -61.16 -19.31
CA THR A 209 21.87 -62.15 -18.28
C THR A 209 21.83 -63.54 -18.96
N ASP A 210 23.01 -64.00 -19.38
CA ASP A 210 23.23 -65.42 -19.70
C ASP A 210 23.38 -66.19 -18.36
N GLU A 211 22.27 -66.66 -17.89
CA GLU A 211 22.28 -67.61 -16.75
C GLU A 211 22.34 -69.04 -17.23
N GLY A 212 23.49 -69.62 -16.97
CA GLY A 212 23.91 -70.98 -17.39
C GLY A 212 22.97 -72.08 -16.95
N ARG A 213 22.57 -72.83 -17.95
CA ARG A 213 21.88 -74.13 -17.87
C ARG A 213 22.88 -75.14 -17.34
N LYS A 214 22.91 -75.48 -16.04
CA LYS A 214 23.54 -76.64 -15.52
C LYS A 214 22.68 -77.86 -15.80
N LYS A 215 23.24 -78.80 -16.61
CA LYS A 215 22.82 -80.19 -16.73
C LYS A 215 23.09 -80.88 -15.46
N ASN A 216 22.14 -81.62 -14.93
CA ASN A 216 22.35 -82.71 -14.00
C ASN A 216 22.32 -84.01 -14.82
N ASP A 217 23.40 -84.73 -14.72
CA ASP A 217 23.46 -86.19 -14.80
C ASP A 217 23.44 -86.75 -13.40
#